data_87365ed05af2e8882db36772a072b1ae
#
_entry.id   87365ed05af2e8882db36772a072b1ae
#
_cell.length_a   1.000
_cell.length_b   1.000
_cell.length_c   1.000
_cell.angle_alpha   90.00
_cell.angle_beta   90.00
_cell.angle_gamma   90.00
#
_symmetry.space_group_name_H-M   'P 1'
#
loop_
_entity.id
_entity.type
_entity.pdbx_description
1 polymer ?
#
loop_
_entity_poly.entity_id
_entity_poly.type
_entity_poly.pdbx_seq_one_letter_code
_entity_poly.pdbx_strand_id
1 'polypeptide(L)'
;IFPGVHRSYKFSLLTLSGAPVKQAQFIFFATQVEHLRDDRRRFGLDPAEIALFNPNTRTMPVFRTKRDAELTKKIYSSVPVFINDRTGENPWGVKFSTMFHMSNDSGLFVSEPHDEYVCLYEAKMFHQFDHRWATYDESSDVRDSFLDEKVLPTYQVKPRYWVNRHEVSSRIDNWKYKWALVY
;
A
#
# COMPACT_ATOMS: atom_id res chain seq x y z
N ILE A 1 -7.25 8.78 -26.71
CA ILE A 1 -6.20 9.40 -27.57
C ILE A 1 -5.89 8.47 -28.73
N PHE A 2 -5.78 7.16 -28.49
CA PHE A 2 -5.48 6.16 -29.52
C PHE A 2 -6.65 5.19 -29.64
N PRO A 3 -7.51 5.33 -30.69
CA PRO A 3 -8.76 4.52 -30.80
C PRO A 3 -8.51 3.00 -30.89
N GLY A 4 -7.37 2.60 -31.44
CA GLY A 4 -6.99 1.18 -31.58
C GLY A 4 -6.41 0.53 -30.34
N VAL A 5 -6.19 1.29 -29.25
CA VAL A 5 -5.60 0.78 -28.01
C VAL A 5 -6.70 0.54 -26.99
N HIS A 6 -6.77 -0.69 -26.45
CA HIS A 6 -7.75 -1.02 -25.42
C HIS A 6 -7.59 -0.09 -24.20
N ARG A 7 -8.70 0.41 -23.65
CA ARG A 7 -8.75 1.43 -22.60
C ARG A 7 -8.02 1.06 -21.30
N SER A 8 -7.76 -0.20 -21.06
CA SER A 8 -7.03 -0.66 -19.87
C SER A 8 -5.52 -0.54 -20.01
N TYR A 9 -4.99 -0.36 -21.23
CA TYR A 9 -3.55 -0.19 -21.43
C TYR A 9 -3.11 1.21 -21.01
N LYS A 10 -2.05 1.24 -20.23
CA LYS A 10 -1.36 2.48 -19.84
C LYS A 10 -0.15 2.66 -20.77
N PHE A 11 0.07 3.86 -21.24
CA PHE A 11 1.23 4.23 -22.02
C PHE A 11 1.73 5.61 -21.60
N SER A 12 2.96 5.94 -21.96
CA SER A 12 3.53 7.25 -21.74
C SER A 12 4.08 7.80 -23.04
N LEU A 13 4.00 9.12 -23.22
CA LEU A 13 4.73 9.86 -24.25
C LEU A 13 5.91 10.51 -23.56
N LEU A 14 7.13 10.21 -24.01
CA LEU A 14 8.37 10.72 -23.46
C LEU A 14 9.08 11.58 -24.49
N THR A 15 9.41 12.82 -24.10
CA THR A 15 10.28 13.69 -24.88
C THR A 15 11.64 13.76 -24.20
N LEU A 16 12.71 13.50 -24.94
CA LEU A 16 14.07 13.59 -24.46
C LEU A 16 14.77 14.78 -25.11
N SER A 17 15.65 15.46 -24.37
CA SER A 17 16.47 16.53 -24.83
C SER A 17 17.96 16.18 -24.68
N GLY A 18 18.78 16.50 -25.67
CA GLY A 18 20.24 16.41 -25.58
C GLY A 18 20.87 17.55 -24.76
N ALA A 19 20.12 18.61 -24.47
CA ALA A 19 20.54 19.70 -23.61
C ALA A 19 20.03 19.52 -22.16
N PRO A 20 20.75 20.01 -21.13
CA PRO A 20 20.29 20.00 -19.76
C PRO A 20 18.94 20.70 -19.59
N VAL A 21 18.01 20.06 -18.93
CA VAL A 21 16.68 20.59 -18.58
C VAL A 21 16.63 20.82 -17.08
N LYS A 22 16.40 22.06 -16.66
CA LYS A 22 16.31 22.41 -15.24
C LYS A 22 15.09 21.77 -14.56
N GLN A 23 13.97 21.73 -15.26
CA GLN A 23 12.70 21.22 -14.75
C GLN A 23 11.97 20.45 -15.85
N ALA A 24 11.68 19.18 -15.61
CA ALA A 24 10.86 18.39 -16.51
C ALA A 24 9.37 18.69 -16.28
N GLN A 25 8.59 18.71 -17.38
CA GLN A 25 7.15 18.96 -17.33
C GLN A 25 6.37 17.64 -17.42
N PHE A 26 5.35 17.51 -16.60
CA PHE A 26 4.56 16.29 -16.49
C PHE A 26 3.06 16.55 -16.57
N ILE A 27 2.36 15.61 -17.19
CA ILE A 27 0.90 15.48 -17.14
C ILE A 27 0.59 13.98 -17.01
N PHE A 28 -0.23 13.62 -16.03
CA PHE A 28 -0.70 12.26 -15.85
C PHE A 28 -2.22 12.15 -16.03
N PHE A 29 -2.70 10.94 -16.27
CA PHE A 29 -4.13 10.63 -16.47
C PHE A 29 -4.78 11.41 -17.61
N ALA A 30 -4.00 11.78 -18.64
CA ALA A 30 -4.55 12.42 -19.83
C ALA A 30 -5.28 11.38 -20.69
N THR A 31 -6.58 11.55 -20.84
CA THR A 31 -7.45 10.69 -21.69
C THR A 31 -7.89 11.41 -22.97
N GLN A 32 -7.69 12.72 -23.03
CA GLN A 32 -8.03 13.60 -24.16
C GLN A 32 -6.88 14.56 -24.43
N VAL A 33 -6.77 15.04 -25.66
CA VAL A 33 -5.71 15.97 -26.09
C VAL A 33 -5.83 17.30 -25.36
N GLU A 34 -7.04 17.74 -25.08
CA GLU A 34 -7.34 18.99 -24.36
C GLU A 34 -6.73 19.00 -22.96
N HIS A 35 -6.58 17.83 -22.30
CA HIS A 35 -5.92 17.73 -21.01
C HIS A 35 -4.47 18.21 -21.03
N LEU A 36 -3.79 18.13 -22.19
CA LEU A 36 -2.41 18.63 -22.34
C LEU A 36 -2.30 20.17 -22.27
N ARG A 37 -3.41 20.86 -22.46
CA ARG A 37 -3.50 22.32 -22.41
C ARG A 37 -4.06 22.84 -21.09
N ASP A 38 -4.50 21.95 -20.21
CA ASP A 38 -5.04 22.31 -18.89
C ASP A 38 -3.88 22.59 -17.91
N ASP A 39 -3.63 23.86 -17.63
CA ASP A 39 -2.57 24.31 -16.71
C ASP A 39 -2.74 23.81 -15.27
N ARG A 40 -3.94 23.39 -14.88
CA ARG A 40 -4.19 22.78 -13.57
C ARG A 40 -3.62 21.37 -13.46
N ARG A 41 -3.39 20.70 -14.60
CA ARG A 41 -2.86 19.34 -14.69
C ARG A 41 -1.36 19.30 -14.94
N ARG A 42 -0.84 20.35 -15.60
CA ARG A 42 0.57 20.42 -15.96
C ARG A 42 1.39 20.97 -14.79
N PHE A 43 2.42 20.26 -14.43
CA PHE A 43 3.35 20.66 -13.37
C PHE A 43 4.78 20.29 -13.75
N GLY A 44 5.73 21.05 -13.19
CA GLY A 44 7.14 20.81 -13.38
C GLY A 44 7.78 20.32 -12.10
N LEU A 45 8.76 19.42 -12.23
CA LEU A 45 9.62 18.99 -11.12
C LEU A 45 11.07 18.96 -11.57
N ASP A 46 11.95 19.40 -10.70
CA ASP A 46 13.37 19.25 -10.84
C ASP A 46 13.89 17.93 -10.23
N PRO A 47 15.15 17.52 -10.50
CA PRO A 47 15.70 16.28 -9.95
C PRO A 47 15.75 16.22 -8.42
N ALA A 48 15.89 17.36 -7.73
CA ALA A 48 15.93 17.41 -6.27
C ALA A 48 14.52 17.18 -5.70
N GLU A 49 13.49 17.72 -6.32
CA GLU A 49 12.10 17.50 -5.96
C GLU A 49 11.68 16.04 -6.18
N ILE A 50 12.11 15.40 -7.26
CA ILE A 50 11.88 13.97 -7.49
C ILE A 50 12.58 13.13 -6.41
N ALA A 51 13.82 13.47 -6.06
CA ALA A 51 14.56 12.79 -4.99
C ALA A 51 13.94 13.01 -3.59
N LEU A 52 13.28 14.16 -3.36
CA LEU A 52 12.55 14.43 -2.13
C LEU A 52 11.36 13.46 -1.95
N PHE A 53 10.61 13.22 -3.03
CA PHE A 53 9.48 12.29 -2.99
C PHE A 53 9.90 10.83 -2.88
N ASN A 54 10.92 10.44 -3.63
CA ASN A 54 11.40 9.07 -3.72
C ASN A 54 12.95 9.01 -3.63
N PRO A 55 13.52 9.18 -2.43
CA PRO A 55 14.98 9.19 -2.27
C PRO A 55 15.62 7.85 -2.65
N ASN A 56 14.91 6.72 -2.44
CA ASN A 56 15.43 5.38 -2.67
C ASN A 56 15.51 5.04 -4.16
N THR A 57 14.41 5.22 -4.88
CA THR A 57 14.29 4.81 -6.30
C THR A 57 14.44 5.95 -7.28
N ARG A 58 14.24 7.20 -6.85
CA ARG A 58 14.17 8.41 -7.69
C ARG A 58 13.14 8.29 -8.82
N THR A 59 12.09 7.50 -8.59
CA THR A 59 10.98 7.38 -9.53
C THR A 59 10.05 8.57 -9.39
N MET A 60 9.48 8.99 -10.51
CA MET A 60 8.53 10.08 -10.56
C MET A 60 7.20 9.67 -9.94
N PRO A 61 6.70 10.34 -8.90
CA PRO A 61 5.35 10.11 -8.38
C PRO A 61 4.30 10.64 -9.35
N VAL A 62 3.12 10.02 -9.35
CA VAL A 62 2.03 10.33 -10.27
C VAL A 62 1.01 11.23 -9.58
N PHE A 63 0.80 12.43 -10.12
CA PHE A 63 -0.17 13.40 -9.61
C PHE A 63 -1.26 13.70 -10.63
N ARG A 64 -2.49 13.89 -10.18
CA ARG A 64 -3.61 14.26 -11.06
C ARG A 64 -3.60 15.74 -11.42
N THR A 65 -3.19 16.57 -10.47
CA THR A 65 -3.19 18.03 -10.61
C THR A 65 -1.87 18.63 -10.13
N LYS A 66 -1.60 19.83 -10.58
CA LYS A 66 -0.51 20.66 -10.08
C LYS A 66 -0.62 20.90 -8.57
N ARG A 67 -1.85 21.11 -8.07
CA ARG A 67 -2.11 21.30 -6.64
C ARG A 67 -1.71 20.07 -5.82
N ASP A 68 -1.98 18.85 -6.31
CA ASP A 68 -1.57 17.63 -5.63
C ASP A 68 -0.05 17.53 -5.52
N ALA A 69 0.67 17.87 -6.60
CA ALA A 69 2.13 17.90 -6.59
C ALA A 69 2.67 18.94 -5.58
N GLU A 70 2.12 20.15 -5.55
CA GLU A 70 2.51 21.22 -4.63
C GLU A 70 2.23 20.86 -3.18
N LEU A 71 1.05 20.27 -2.88
CA LEU A 71 0.69 19.82 -1.54
C LEU A 71 1.60 18.70 -1.06
N THR A 72 1.82 17.70 -1.90
CA THR A 72 2.70 16.58 -1.58
C THR A 72 4.13 17.05 -1.35
N LYS A 73 4.65 17.96 -2.19
CA LYS A 73 5.96 18.58 -1.98
C LYS A 73 6.05 19.26 -0.62
N LYS A 74 5.02 20.04 -0.23
CA LYS A 74 4.98 20.71 1.07
C LYS A 74 5.04 19.70 2.22
N ILE A 75 4.31 18.58 2.11
CA ILE A 75 4.31 17.52 3.13
C ILE A 75 5.71 16.90 3.23
N TYR A 76 6.29 16.47 2.12
CA TYR A 76 7.61 15.81 2.11
C TYR A 76 8.77 16.75 2.48
N SER A 77 8.61 18.06 2.30
CA SER A 77 9.58 19.05 2.79
C SER A 77 9.58 19.18 4.31
N SER A 78 8.47 18.81 4.97
CA SER A 78 8.30 18.94 6.42
C SER A 78 8.38 17.60 7.16
N VAL A 79 8.09 16.50 6.46
CA VAL A 79 7.97 15.16 7.04
C VAL A 79 8.88 14.21 6.28
N PRO A 80 9.87 13.59 6.94
CA PRO A 80 10.79 12.67 6.28
C PRO A 80 10.08 11.38 5.86
N VAL A 81 10.62 10.73 4.82
CA VAL A 81 10.21 9.37 4.43
C VAL A 81 10.45 8.38 5.56
N PHE A 82 9.75 7.25 5.55
CA PHE A 82 9.88 6.23 6.60
C PHE A 82 11.32 5.70 6.71
N ILE A 83 11.89 5.32 5.59
CA ILE A 83 13.25 4.78 5.52
C ILE A 83 13.92 5.34 4.26
N ASN A 84 15.14 5.83 4.42
CA ASN A 84 16.00 6.19 3.30
C ASN A 84 17.08 5.12 3.18
N ASP A 85 16.90 4.18 2.25
CA ASP A 85 17.83 3.05 2.05
C ASP A 85 19.22 3.49 1.59
N ARG A 86 19.35 4.69 1.02
CA ARG A 86 20.63 5.22 0.53
C ARG A 86 21.50 5.78 1.65
N THR A 87 20.89 6.37 2.66
CA THR A 87 21.58 6.96 3.82
C THR A 87 21.50 6.08 5.06
N GLY A 88 20.58 5.10 5.08
CA GLY A 88 20.27 4.29 6.25
C GLY A 88 19.41 5.02 7.29
N GLU A 89 18.96 6.24 7.00
CA GLU A 89 18.13 7.01 7.90
C GLU A 89 16.74 6.39 8.06
N ASN A 90 16.32 6.23 9.30
CA ASN A 90 15.00 5.74 9.69
C ASN A 90 14.46 6.59 10.85
N PRO A 91 14.04 7.84 10.56
CA PRO A 91 13.65 8.80 11.59
C PRO A 91 12.40 8.39 12.38
N TRP A 92 11.59 7.50 11.82
CA TRP A 92 10.38 6.96 12.46
C TRP A 92 10.62 5.68 13.25
N GLY A 93 11.81 5.08 13.16
CA GLY A 93 12.13 3.81 13.79
C GLY A 93 11.26 2.64 13.33
N VAL A 94 10.70 2.71 12.10
CA VAL A 94 9.80 1.67 11.56
C VAL A 94 10.60 0.51 10.97
N LYS A 95 10.03 -0.68 11.08
CA LYS A 95 10.54 -1.89 10.42
C LYS A 95 9.36 -2.58 9.73
N PHE A 96 9.51 -2.84 8.45
CA PHE A 96 8.55 -3.67 7.71
C PHE A 96 8.86 -5.14 7.94
N SER A 97 7.83 -5.92 8.20
CA SER A 97 7.94 -7.37 8.38
C SER A 97 6.68 -8.05 7.83
N THR A 98 6.86 -9.13 7.09
CA THR A 98 5.78 -10.03 6.71
C THR A 98 5.77 -11.18 7.71
N MET A 99 4.69 -11.33 8.46
CA MET A 99 4.59 -12.40 9.45
C MET A 99 4.41 -13.76 8.75
N PHE A 100 3.47 -13.84 7.82
CA PHE A 100 3.20 -15.02 6.99
C PHE A 100 2.97 -14.61 5.55
N HIS A 101 3.46 -15.43 4.64
CA HIS A 101 3.27 -15.23 3.21
C HIS A 101 2.43 -16.40 2.65
N MET A 102 1.26 -16.09 2.07
CA MET A 102 0.28 -17.10 1.64
C MET A 102 0.86 -18.16 0.70
N SER A 103 1.83 -17.83 -0.12
CA SER A 103 2.46 -18.79 -1.04
C SER A 103 3.59 -19.57 -0.37
N ASN A 104 4.45 -18.88 0.40
CA ASN A 104 5.68 -19.49 0.91
C ASN A 104 5.43 -20.31 2.19
N ASP A 105 4.44 -19.88 2.99
CA ASP A 105 4.10 -20.48 4.29
C ASP A 105 2.82 -21.34 4.22
N SER A 106 2.30 -21.62 3.03
CA SER A 106 1.02 -22.35 2.85
C SER A 106 0.96 -23.70 3.56
N GLY A 107 2.10 -24.38 3.69
CA GLY A 107 2.18 -25.66 4.42
C GLY A 107 1.99 -25.56 5.94
N LEU A 108 1.97 -24.34 6.50
CA LEU A 108 1.74 -24.10 7.93
C LEU A 108 0.25 -23.81 8.23
N PHE A 109 -0.57 -23.65 7.20
CA PHE A 109 -1.97 -23.26 7.35
C PHE A 109 -2.88 -24.47 7.28
N VAL A 110 -3.84 -24.53 8.20
CA VAL A 110 -4.87 -25.57 8.23
C VAL A 110 -6.25 -24.95 8.06
N SER A 111 -7.18 -25.70 7.45
CA SER A 111 -8.56 -25.25 7.23
C SER A 111 -9.48 -25.52 8.45
N GLU A 112 -9.03 -26.35 9.37
CA GLU A 112 -9.80 -26.70 10.56
C GLU A 112 -9.03 -26.32 11.83
N PRO A 113 -9.69 -25.76 12.85
CA PRO A 113 -9.04 -25.36 14.08
C PRO A 113 -8.64 -26.57 14.92
N HIS A 114 -7.50 -26.47 15.58
CA HIS A 114 -7.02 -27.36 16.64
C HIS A 114 -6.67 -26.54 17.88
N ASP A 115 -6.57 -27.16 19.05
CA ASP A 115 -6.40 -26.46 20.34
C ASP A 115 -5.22 -25.49 20.40
N GLU A 116 -4.13 -25.79 19.71
CA GLU A 116 -2.94 -24.95 19.68
C GLU A 116 -2.88 -23.98 18.49
N TYR A 117 -3.97 -23.88 17.71
CA TYR A 117 -3.99 -23.03 16.53
C TYR A 117 -4.71 -21.71 16.82
N VAL A 118 -4.28 -20.68 16.15
CA VAL A 118 -4.87 -19.33 16.21
C VAL A 118 -5.34 -18.90 14.82
N CYS A 119 -6.33 -18.02 14.79
CA CYS A 119 -6.88 -17.48 13.56
C CYS A 119 -5.82 -16.78 12.72
N LEU A 120 -5.74 -17.12 11.44
CA LEU A 120 -4.93 -16.39 10.47
C LEU A 120 -5.79 -15.31 9.81
N TYR A 121 -5.52 -14.04 10.15
CA TYR A 121 -6.20 -12.90 9.54
C TYR A 121 -5.66 -12.61 8.15
N GLU A 122 -6.55 -12.52 7.18
CA GLU A 122 -6.26 -12.03 5.84
C GLU A 122 -6.65 -10.55 5.72
N ALA A 123 -5.98 -9.81 4.81
CA ALA A 123 -6.21 -8.37 4.63
C ALA A 123 -7.69 -7.98 4.42
N LYS A 124 -8.48 -8.85 3.78
CA LYS A 124 -9.91 -8.61 3.53
C LYS A 124 -10.81 -8.76 4.76
N MET A 125 -10.29 -9.33 5.87
CA MET A 125 -11.07 -9.55 7.09
C MET A 125 -11.11 -8.34 8.02
N PHE A 126 -10.22 -7.36 7.80
CA PHE A 126 -10.19 -6.14 8.57
C PHE A 126 -10.20 -4.91 7.67
N HIS A 127 -10.65 -3.80 8.21
CA HIS A 127 -10.65 -2.49 7.57
C HIS A 127 -10.12 -1.46 8.54
N GLN A 128 -9.83 -0.25 8.06
CA GLN A 128 -9.40 0.84 8.92
C GLN A 128 -10.39 1.03 10.09
N PHE A 129 -9.89 0.88 11.32
CA PHE A 129 -10.67 0.95 12.57
C PHE A 129 -11.70 -0.17 12.80
N ASP A 130 -11.73 -1.22 11.96
CA ASP A 130 -12.63 -2.35 12.14
C ASP A 130 -11.92 -3.69 11.92
N HIS A 131 -11.56 -4.36 13.01
CA HIS A 131 -10.90 -5.68 13.00
C HIS A 131 -11.88 -6.83 12.73
N ARG A 132 -13.18 -6.57 12.62
CA ARG A 132 -14.25 -7.54 12.33
C ARG A 132 -15.00 -7.16 11.07
N TRP A 133 -14.27 -6.66 10.07
CA TRP A 133 -14.86 -6.15 8.83
C TRP A 133 -15.54 -7.25 8.04
N ALA A 134 -14.87 -8.38 7.81
CA ALA A 134 -15.41 -9.50 7.07
C ALA A 134 -15.09 -10.85 7.73
N THR A 135 -15.87 -11.84 7.41
CA THR A 135 -15.79 -13.21 7.91
C THR A 135 -15.96 -14.19 6.76
N TYR A 136 -15.46 -15.40 6.93
CA TYR A 136 -15.78 -16.50 6.01
C TYR A 136 -17.07 -17.22 6.45
N ASP A 137 -17.91 -17.55 5.49
CA ASP A 137 -19.09 -18.36 5.68
C ASP A 137 -18.76 -19.87 5.61
N GLU A 138 -19.80 -20.71 5.67
CA GLU A 138 -19.66 -22.17 5.61
C GLU A 138 -19.20 -22.66 4.23
N SER A 139 -19.44 -21.88 3.18
CA SER A 139 -19.00 -22.17 1.81
C SER A 139 -17.54 -21.78 1.56
N SER A 140 -16.85 -21.24 2.57
CA SER A 140 -15.53 -20.65 2.44
C SER A 140 -15.47 -19.41 1.53
N ASP A 141 -16.63 -18.76 1.34
CA ASP A 141 -16.72 -17.47 0.70
C ASP A 141 -16.62 -16.35 1.74
N VAL A 142 -16.03 -15.23 1.34
CA VAL A 142 -15.91 -14.07 2.21
C VAL A 142 -17.16 -13.20 2.10
N ARG A 143 -17.69 -12.78 3.23
CA ARG A 143 -18.76 -11.78 3.32
C ARG A 143 -18.43 -10.72 4.35
N ASP A 144 -19.01 -9.54 4.21
CA ASP A 144 -18.95 -8.52 5.24
C ASP A 144 -19.69 -9.00 6.51
N SER A 145 -19.13 -8.67 7.66
CA SER A 145 -19.82 -8.92 8.94
C SER A 145 -20.97 -7.94 9.10
N PHE A 146 -22.14 -8.46 9.47
CA PHE A 146 -23.32 -7.62 9.68
C PHE A 146 -23.21 -6.79 10.96
N LEU A 147 -23.93 -5.67 11.00
CA LEU A 147 -23.87 -4.76 12.13
C LEU A 147 -24.42 -5.41 13.42
N ASP A 148 -25.46 -6.18 13.34
CA ASP A 148 -26.06 -6.95 14.44
C ASP A 148 -25.10 -8.02 15.00
N GLU A 149 -24.30 -8.65 14.15
CA GLU A 149 -23.21 -9.54 14.59
C GLU A 149 -22.14 -8.75 15.38
N LYS A 150 -21.73 -7.60 14.84
CA LYS A 150 -20.67 -6.76 15.46
C LYS A 150 -21.06 -6.17 16.82
N VAL A 151 -22.36 -5.98 17.08
CA VAL A 151 -22.87 -5.51 18.37
C VAL A 151 -22.71 -6.57 19.46
N LEU A 152 -22.66 -7.85 19.11
CA LEU A 152 -22.48 -8.93 20.08
C LEU A 152 -21.03 -8.95 20.58
N PRO A 153 -20.77 -8.83 21.90
CA PRO A 153 -19.41 -8.85 22.44
C PRO A 153 -18.67 -10.16 22.19
N THR A 154 -19.42 -11.25 22.02
CA THR A 154 -18.90 -12.61 21.80
C THR A 154 -18.65 -12.92 20.32
N TYR A 155 -19.07 -12.05 19.41
CA TYR A 155 -18.87 -12.28 17.98
C TYR A 155 -17.40 -12.29 17.61
N GLN A 156 -16.98 -13.35 16.97
CA GLN A 156 -15.65 -13.51 16.39
C GLN A 156 -15.77 -13.81 14.90
N VAL A 157 -14.92 -13.19 14.10
CA VAL A 157 -14.84 -13.50 12.68
C VAL A 157 -14.23 -14.89 12.48
N LYS A 158 -14.79 -15.63 11.54
CA LYS A 158 -14.27 -16.94 11.14
C LYS A 158 -13.21 -16.73 10.06
N PRO A 159 -11.96 -17.17 10.28
CA PRO A 159 -10.94 -17.11 9.24
C PRO A 159 -11.10 -18.29 8.28
N ARG A 160 -10.43 -18.21 7.12
CA ARG A 160 -10.30 -19.34 6.21
C ARG A 160 -9.27 -20.37 6.70
N TYR A 161 -8.22 -19.88 7.38
CA TYR A 161 -7.10 -20.69 7.83
C TYR A 161 -6.76 -20.40 9.29
N TRP A 162 -6.13 -21.38 9.89
CA TRP A 162 -5.52 -21.29 11.22
C TRP A 162 -4.04 -21.64 11.10
N VAL A 163 -3.25 -21.16 12.02
CA VAL A 163 -1.82 -21.41 12.11
C VAL A 163 -1.44 -21.80 13.54
N ASN A 164 -0.47 -22.69 13.69
CA ASN A 164 -0.02 -23.10 15.01
C ASN A 164 0.54 -21.90 15.80
N ARG A 165 0.15 -21.77 17.05
CA ARG A 165 0.57 -20.70 17.97
C ARG A 165 2.10 -20.61 18.09
N HIS A 166 2.80 -21.74 18.05
CA HIS A 166 4.26 -21.78 18.11
C HIS A 166 4.89 -21.08 16.91
N GLU A 167 4.31 -21.20 15.72
CA GLU A 167 4.78 -20.50 14.52
C GLU A 167 4.65 -18.99 14.67
N VAL A 168 3.58 -18.51 15.30
CA VAL A 168 3.39 -17.10 15.63
C VAL A 168 4.45 -16.66 16.65
N SER A 169 4.57 -17.39 17.77
CA SER A 169 5.50 -17.05 18.85
C SER A 169 6.93 -16.96 18.36
N SER A 170 7.39 -17.96 17.59
CA SER A 170 8.77 -17.99 17.06
C SER A 170 9.11 -16.77 16.17
N ARG A 171 8.12 -16.23 15.45
CA ARG A 171 8.30 -15.05 14.60
C ARG A 171 8.32 -13.73 15.39
N ILE A 172 7.73 -13.70 16.58
CA ILE A 172 7.66 -12.51 17.43
C ILE A 172 8.57 -12.57 18.66
N ASP A 173 9.27 -13.66 18.93
CA ASP A 173 10.16 -13.81 20.09
C ASP A 173 11.21 -12.69 20.22
N ASN A 174 11.69 -12.17 19.10
CA ASN A 174 12.60 -11.04 19.03
C ASN A 174 11.90 -9.69 18.83
N TRP A 175 10.59 -9.63 19.01
CA TRP A 175 9.81 -8.40 18.79
C TRP A 175 10.07 -7.39 19.90
N LYS A 176 10.74 -6.31 19.58
CA LYS A 176 11.12 -5.26 20.52
C LYS A 176 10.06 -4.19 20.76
N TYR A 177 8.99 -4.20 19.95
CA TYR A 177 7.99 -3.16 19.95
C TYR A 177 6.71 -3.64 20.63
N LYS A 178 6.03 -2.72 21.35
CA LYS A 178 4.71 -3.04 21.95
C LYS A 178 3.58 -3.11 20.93
N TRP A 179 3.76 -2.49 19.78
CA TRP A 179 2.71 -2.29 18.80
C TRP A 179 3.18 -2.66 17.40
N ALA A 180 2.29 -3.27 16.64
CA ALA A 180 2.42 -3.47 15.20
C ALA A 180 1.25 -2.77 14.51
N LEU A 181 1.53 -2.06 13.44
CA LEU A 181 0.50 -1.57 12.52
C LEU A 181 0.36 -2.60 11.40
N VAL A 182 -0.85 -3.12 11.21
CA VAL A 182 -1.18 -4.02 10.11
C VAL A 182 -1.82 -3.19 8.99
N TYR A 183 -1.45 -3.45 7.74
CA TYR A 183 -1.96 -2.74 6.55
C TYR A 183 -2.24 -3.69 5.40
#